data_bca205f3862962496911a6f9f30085d5
#
_entry.id   bca205f3862962496911a6f9f30085d5
#
_cell.length_a   1.000
_cell.length_b   1.000
_cell.length_c   1.000
_cell.angle_alpha   90.00
_cell.angle_beta   90.00
_cell.angle_gamma   90.00
#
_symmetry.space_group_name_H-M   'P 1'
#
loop_
_entity.id
_entity.type
_entity.pdbx_description
1 polymer ?
#
loop_
_entity_poly.entity_id
_entity_poly.type
_entity_poly.pdbx_seq_one_letter_code
_entity_poly.pdbx_strand_id
1 'polypeptide(L)'
;MLAFRRAVEARELERVGELLTEDVVLHSPIAYRPYRGREMVAGIINLVTTILEDFTYQCEIGAESDNDHALVFGARIGDLSIEGCDFVHTDAEGLIDELTVMLRPLRAVHAFEERMRAKFAAAVAATSTKIEAST
;
A
#
# COMPACT_ATOMS: atom_id res chain seq x y z
N MET A 1 14.10 -1.96 -12.84
CA MET A 1 12.80 -2.10 -12.11
C MET A 1 13.03 -1.97 -10.61
N LEU A 2 12.25 -1.11 -9.97
CA LEU A 2 12.34 -0.88 -8.53
C LEU A 2 12.04 -2.17 -7.75
N ALA A 3 12.83 -2.46 -6.73
CA ALA A 3 12.67 -3.68 -5.92
C ALA A 3 11.28 -3.80 -5.30
N PHE A 4 10.71 -2.67 -4.88
CA PHE A 4 9.35 -2.61 -4.33
C PHE A 4 8.31 -3.13 -5.34
N ARG A 5 8.42 -2.70 -6.61
CA ARG A 5 7.53 -3.17 -7.67
C ARG A 5 7.65 -4.68 -7.86
N ARG A 6 8.86 -5.20 -7.90
CA ARG A 6 9.09 -6.65 -8.05
C ARG A 6 8.45 -7.44 -6.92
N ALA A 7 8.61 -6.96 -5.68
CA ALA A 7 8.07 -7.63 -4.52
C ALA A 7 6.54 -7.64 -4.54
N VAL A 8 5.90 -6.51 -4.92
CA VAL A 8 4.45 -6.42 -5.01
C VAL A 8 3.92 -7.32 -6.13
N GLU A 9 4.55 -7.31 -7.31
CA GLU A 9 4.14 -8.16 -8.44
C GLU A 9 4.27 -9.64 -8.12
N ALA A 10 5.30 -10.02 -7.38
CA ALA A 10 5.53 -11.40 -6.96
C ALA A 10 4.71 -11.80 -5.73
N ARG A 11 3.98 -10.87 -5.14
CA ARG A 11 3.21 -11.05 -3.90
C ARG A 11 4.07 -11.51 -2.73
N GLU A 12 5.31 -11.07 -2.69
CA GLU A 12 6.25 -11.34 -1.60
C GLU A 12 6.09 -10.28 -0.52
N LEU A 13 5.04 -10.41 0.29
CA LEU A 13 4.63 -9.36 1.24
C LEU A 13 5.65 -9.14 2.36
N GLU A 14 6.35 -10.19 2.77
CA GLU A 14 7.43 -10.05 3.76
C GLU A 14 8.59 -9.24 3.18
N ARG A 15 8.88 -9.46 1.90
CA ARG A 15 9.91 -8.70 1.21
C ARG A 15 9.56 -7.22 1.10
N VAL A 16 8.28 -6.91 0.89
CA VAL A 16 7.80 -5.52 0.88
C VAL A 16 8.15 -4.84 2.21
N GLY A 17 7.87 -5.50 3.33
CA GLY A 17 8.20 -4.96 4.65
C GLY A 17 9.69 -4.70 4.83
N GLU A 18 10.55 -5.60 4.34
CA GLU A 18 12.00 -5.44 4.42
C GLU A 18 12.53 -4.25 3.63
N LEU A 19 11.79 -3.79 2.63
CA LEU A 19 12.18 -2.65 1.79
C LEU A 19 11.82 -1.30 2.40
N LEU A 20 11.09 -1.29 3.52
CA LEU A 20 10.66 -0.08 4.22
C LEU A 20 11.63 0.26 5.35
N THR A 21 11.84 1.56 5.61
CA THR A 21 12.56 1.98 6.81
C THR A 21 11.70 1.75 8.04
N GLU A 22 12.31 1.73 9.22
CA GLU A 22 11.56 1.57 10.47
C GLU A 22 10.58 2.71 10.70
N ASP A 23 10.93 3.91 10.26
CA ASP A 23 10.13 5.13 10.44
C ASP A 23 9.37 5.55 9.18
N VAL A 24 9.15 4.63 8.24
CA VAL A 24 8.46 4.91 6.99
C VAL A 24 7.11 5.60 7.22
N VAL A 25 6.77 6.52 6.30
CA VAL A 25 5.52 7.28 6.35
C VAL A 25 4.71 6.96 5.09
N LEU A 26 3.44 6.62 5.29
CA LEU A 26 2.49 6.38 4.21
C LEU A 26 1.40 7.44 4.21
N HIS A 27 1.25 8.11 3.07
CA HIS A 27 0.14 9.03 2.82
C HIS A 27 -0.91 8.28 2.00
N SER A 28 -2.03 7.97 2.65
CA SER A 28 -3.14 7.22 2.03
C SER A 28 -4.08 8.15 1.28
N PRO A 29 -4.71 7.69 0.18
CA PRO A 29 -5.68 8.50 -0.55
C PRO A 29 -7.01 8.68 0.20
N ILE A 30 -7.23 7.94 1.27
CA ILE A 30 -8.52 7.95 2.00
C ILE A 30 -8.38 8.39 3.46
N ALA A 31 -7.16 8.66 3.93
CA ALA A 31 -6.92 9.10 5.30
C ALA A 31 -6.15 10.42 5.29
N TYR A 32 -6.64 11.38 6.06
CA TYR A 32 -6.00 12.70 6.16
C TYR A 32 -4.65 12.63 6.86
N ARG A 33 -4.57 11.86 7.96
CA ARG A 33 -3.33 11.73 8.72
C ARG A 33 -2.46 10.60 8.16
N PRO A 34 -1.15 10.79 8.08
CA PRO A 34 -0.27 9.74 7.60
C PRO A 34 -0.18 8.58 8.59
N TYR A 35 0.08 7.39 8.04
CA TYR A 35 0.42 6.22 8.84
C TYR A 35 1.94 6.14 8.97
N ARG A 36 2.43 5.75 10.14
CA ARG A 36 3.86 5.73 10.44
C ARG A 36 4.30 4.38 10.95
N GLY A 37 5.50 3.98 10.54
CA GLY A 37 6.14 2.78 11.03
C GLY A 37 6.01 1.59 10.09
N ARG A 38 7.04 0.78 10.06
CA ARG A 38 7.16 -0.37 9.15
C ARG A 38 6.01 -1.36 9.30
N GLU A 39 5.67 -1.75 10.52
CA GLU A 39 4.61 -2.73 10.75
C GLU A 39 3.26 -2.22 10.28
N MET A 40 2.93 -0.99 10.62
CA MET A 40 1.66 -0.40 10.22
C MET A 40 1.56 -0.28 8.72
N VAL A 41 2.58 0.28 8.07
CA VAL A 41 2.59 0.51 6.62
C VAL A 41 2.58 -0.82 5.87
N ALA A 42 3.39 -1.79 6.27
CA ALA A 42 3.39 -3.11 5.65
C ALA A 42 2.01 -3.78 5.78
N GLY A 43 1.39 -3.66 6.95
CA GLY A 43 0.05 -4.20 7.19
C GLY A 43 -1.00 -3.57 6.28
N ILE A 44 -0.93 -2.27 6.05
CA ILE A 44 -1.85 -1.56 5.15
C ILE A 44 -1.63 -2.02 3.71
N ILE A 45 -0.38 -2.13 3.25
CA ILE A 45 -0.09 -2.62 1.91
C ILE A 45 -0.66 -4.03 1.72
N ASN A 46 -0.52 -4.91 2.72
CA ASN A 46 -1.10 -6.25 2.69
C ASN A 46 -2.61 -6.21 2.52
N LEU A 47 -3.30 -5.35 3.27
CA LEU A 47 -4.76 -5.20 3.15
C LEU A 47 -5.15 -4.73 1.75
N VAL A 48 -4.43 -3.77 1.20
CA VAL A 48 -4.69 -3.24 -0.14
C VAL A 48 -4.60 -4.35 -1.19
N THR A 49 -3.62 -5.25 -1.07
CA THR A 49 -3.47 -6.36 -2.02
C THR A 49 -4.64 -7.34 -1.98
N THR A 50 -5.39 -7.40 -0.88
CA THR A 50 -6.58 -8.25 -0.78
C THR A 50 -7.84 -7.58 -1.34
N ILE A 51 -7.79 -6.28 -1.59
CA ILE A 51 -8.93 -5.49 -2.06
C ILE A 51 -8.87 -5.25 -3.57
N LEU A 52 -7.71 -4.88 -4.09
CA LEU A 52 -7.53 -4.58 -5.51
C LEU A 52 -7.41 -5.85 -6.32
N GLU A 53 -8.34 -6.03 -7.27
CA GLU A 53 -8.38 -7.17 -8.17
C GLU A 53 -7.65 -6.85 -9.47
N ASP A 54 -7.04 -7.87 -10.07
CA ASP A 54 -6.31 -7.75 -11.35
C ASP A 54 -5.31 -6.60 -11.37
N PHE A 55 -4.58 -6.45 -10.28
CA PHE A 55 -3.59 -5.39 -10.09
C PHE A 55 -2.45 -5.54 -11.09
N THR A 56 -2.14 -4.46 -11.82
CA THR A 56 -1.05 -4.43 -12.81
C THR A 56 -0.36 -3.08 -12.80
N TYR A 57 0.95 -3.08 -12.68
CA TYR A 57 1.74 -1.87 -12.90
C TYR A 57 1.84 -1.60 -14.39
N GLN A 58 1.54 -0.38 -14.79
CA GLN A 58 1.48 0.07 -16.19
C GLN A 58 2.68 0.89 -16.60
N CYS A 59 3.28 1.61 -15.66
CA CYS A 59 4.33 2.57 -15.95
C CYS A 59 5.21 2.76 -14.72
N GLU A 60 6.50 2.88 -14.94
CA GLU A 60 7.46 3.19 -13.88
C GLU A 60 8.28 4.39 -14.32
N ILE A 61 8.30 5.44 -13.52
CA ILE A 61 9.02 6.68 -13.78
C ILE A 61 10.12 6.82 -12.73
N GLY A 62 11.31 7.17 -13.17
CA GLY A 62 12.48 7.33 -12.32
C GLY A 62 13.57 6.33 -12.68
N ALA A 63 14.82 6.78 -12.70
CA ALA A 63 15.97 5.92 -12.92
C ALA A 63 16.36 5.21 -11.63
N GLU A 64 17.07 4.09 -11.73
CA GLU A 64 17.51 3.34 -10.55
C GLU A 64 18.30 4.18 -9.55
N SER A 65 19.06 5.16 -10.05
CA SER A 65 19.87 6.05 -9.22
C SER A 65 19.07 7.18 -8.56
N ASP A 66 17.80 7.37 -8.96
CA ASP A 66 16.96 8.42 -8.40
C ASP A 66 16.40 7.99 -7.05
N ASN A 67 16.17 8.98 -6.17
CA ASN A 67 15.52 8.73 -4.88
C ASN A 67 14.00 8.79 -4.99
N ASP A 68 13.46 9.38 -6.05
CA ASP A 68 12.04 9.52 -6.27
C ASP A 68 11.57 8.70 -7.46
N HIS A 69 10.51 7.93 -7.26
CA HIS A 69 9.93 7.09 -8.29
C HIS A 69 8.42 7.22 -8.30
N ALA A 70 7.82 7.00 -9.46
CA ALA A 70 6.37 6.94 -9.60
C ALA A 70 5.98 5.63 -10.28
N LEU A 71 5.09 4.87 -9.66
CA LEU A 71 4.60 3.59 -10.17
C LEU A 71 3.11 3.71 -10.44
N VAL A 72 2.74 3.77 -11.71
CA VAL A 72 1.34 3.88 -12.12
C VAL A 72 0.75 2.47 -12.26
N PHE A 73 -0.43 2.25 -11.71
CA PHE A 73 -1.08 0.95 -11.74
C PHE A 73 -2.56 1.05 -12.08
N GLY A 74 -3.10 -0.07 -12.55
CA GLY A 74 -4.53 -0.26 -12.74
C GLY A 74 -5.00 -1.49 -12.00
N ALA A 75 -6.27 -1.49 -11.61
CA ALA A 75 -6.89 -2.61 -10.91
C ALA A 75 -8.40 -2.52 -11.04
N ARG A 76 -9.13 -3.43 -10.40
CA ARG A 76 -10.58 -3.40 -10.32
C ARG A 76 -11.03 -3.55 -8.87
N ILE A 77 -12.19 -2.98 -8.58
CA ILE A 77 -12.94 -3.24 -7.35
C ILE A 77 -14.34 -3.63 -7.81
N GLY A 78 -14.63 -4.92 -7.83
CA GLY A 78 -15.86 -5.42 -8.43
C GLY A 78 -15.93 -5.02 -9.91
N ASP A 79 -16.97 -4.30 -10.30
CA ASP A 79 -17.15 -3.83 -11.68
C ASP A 79 -16.49 -2.49 -11.97
N LEU A 80 -15.90 -1.85 -10.96
CA LEU A 80 -15.30 -0.54 -11.11
C LEU A 80 -13.80 -0.65 -11.43
N SER A 81 -13.37 0.07 -12.47
CA SER A 81 -11.94 0.22 -12.74
C SER A 81 -11.37 1.30 -11.83
N ILE A 82 -10.19 1.03 -11.27
CA ILE A 82 -9.47 1.98 -10.43
C ILE A 82 -8.05 2.12 -10.96
N GLU A 83 -7.55 3.34 -10.96
CA GLU A 83 -6.18 3.63 -11.33
C GLU A 83 -5.50 4.37 -10.20
N GLY A 84 -4.21 4.17 -10.06
CA GLY A 84 -3.46 4.84 -9.02
C GLY A 84 -2.01 5.05 -9.37
N CYS A 85 -1.35 5.79 -8.49
CA CYS A 85 0.07 6.03 -8.59
C CYS A 85 0.68 5.98 -7.19
N ASP A 86 1.72 5.16 -7.06
CA ASP A 86 2.55 5.12 -5.87
C ASP A 86 3.75 6.04 -6.10
N PHE A 87 3.85 7.13 -5.34
CA PHE A 87 5.05 7.96 -5.30
C PHE A 87 5.94 7.41 -4.20
N VAL A 88 7.12 6.94 -4.57
CA VAL A 88 8.04 6.24 -3.68
C VAL A 88 9.30 7.06 -3.52
N HIS A 89 9.65 7.41 -2.28
CA HIS A 89 10.93 8.02 -1.96
C HIS A 89 11.83 7.03 -1.25
N THR A 90 13.07 6.91 -1.70
CA THR A 90 14.05 6.03 -1.08
C THR A 90 15.19 6.83 -0.44
N ASP A 91 15.74 6.30 0.64
CA ASP A 91 16.89 6.91 1.31
C ASP A 91 18.21 6.53 0.60
N ALA A 92 19.33 6.95 1.20
CA ALA A 92 20.64 6.68 0.62
C ALA A 92 20.98 5.19 0.53
N GLU A 93 20.31 4.36 1.34
CA GLU A 93 20.52 2.90 1.34
C GLU A 93 19.55 2.16 0.43
N GLY A 94 18.65 2.89 -0.24
CA GLY A 94 17.66 2.32 -1.15
C GLY A 94 16.41 1.82 -0.46
N LEU A 95 16.23 2.09 0.83
CA LEU A 95 15.01 1.73 1.56
C LEU A 95 13.96 2.83 1.42
N ILE A 96 12.70 2.44 1.40
CA ILE A 96 11.58 3.38 1.25
C ILE A 96 11.31 4.04 2.59
N ASP A 97 11.42 5.37 2.63
CA ASP A 97 11.12 6.16 3.83
C ASP A 97 9.81 6.94 3.70
N GLU A 98 9.30 7.13 2.50
CA GLU A 98 8.02 7.79 2.27
C GLU A 98 7.31 7.20 1.06
N LEU A 99 6.02 6.95 1.22
CA LEU A 99 5.17 6.40 0.18
C LEU A 99 3.86 7.20 0.16
N THR A 100 3.52 7.75 -1.01
CA THR A 100 2.26 8.48 -1.22
C THR A 100 1.46 7.78 -2.29
N VAL A 101 0.21 7.43 -1.98
CA VAL A 101 -0.67 6.74 -2.92
C VAL A 101 -1.81 7.66 -3.33
N MET A 102 -1.99 7.82 -4.64
CA MET A 102 -3.11 8.56 -5.21
C MET A 102 -3.98 7.61 -6.02
N LEU A 103 -5.29 7.77 -5.94
CA LEU A 103 -6.26 6.91 -6.62
C LEU A 103 -7.31 7.73 -7.37
N ARG A 104 -7.80 7.15 -8.48
CA ARG A 104 -8.89 7.73 -9.26
C ARG A 104 -9.74 6.61 -9.91
N PRO A 105 -10.99 6.87 -10.37
CA PRO A 105 -11.79 8.07 -10.15
C PRO A 105 -12.49 8.04 -8.80
N LEU A 106 -13.13 9.13 -8.43
CA LEU A 106 -13.77 9.29 -7.11
C LEU A 106 -14.70 8.13 -6.74
N ARG A 107 -15.52 7.67 -7.67
CA ARG A 107 -16.45 6.56 -7.41
C ARG A 107 -15.73 5.28 -6.98
N ALA A 108 -14.64 4.96 -7.66
CA ALA A 108 -13.82 3.79 -7.32
C ALA A 108 -13.10 3.99 -6.00
N VAL A 109 -12.67 5.22 -5.71
CA VAL A 109 -12.03 5.56 -4.43
C VAL A 109 -13.00 5.37 -3.27
N HIS A 110 -14.27 5.75 -3.44
CA HIS A 110 -15.30 5.50 -2.42
C HIS A 110 -15.50 4.01 -2.17
N ALA A 111 -15.55 3.20 -3.21
CA ALA A 111 -15.66 1.74 -3.07
C ALA A 111 -14.43 1.16 -2.35
N PHE A 112 -13.25 1.67 -2.68
CA PHE A 112 -12.00 1.28 -2.02
C PHE A 112 -12.04 1.63 -0.53
N GLU A 113 -12.47 2.85 -0.20
CA GLU A 113 -12.60 3.29 1.19
C GLU A 113 -13.52 2.39 1.99
N GLU A 114 -14.68 2.05 1.44
CA GLU A 114 -15.64 1.17 2.12
C GLU A 114 -15.02 -0.19 2.43
N ARG A 115 -14.31 -0.78 1.48
CA ARG A 115 -13.66 -2.08 1.67
C ARG A 115 -12.51 -2.01 2.65
N MET A 116 -11.73 -0.94 2.62
CA MET A 116 -10.65 -0.73 3.59
C MET A 116 -11.21 -0.62 5.00
N ARG A 117 -12.30 0.13 5.18
CA ARG A 117 -12.94 0.31 6.48
C ARG A 117 -13.44 -1.03 7.03
N ALA A 118 -14.05 -1.87 6.19
CA ALA A 118 -14.52 -3.18 6.60
C ALA A 118 -13.35 -4.11 6.99
N LYS A 119 -12.25 -4.07 6.24
CA LYS A 119 -11.06 -4.87 6.53
C LYS A 119 -10.39 -4.44 7.83
N PHE A 120 -10.29 -3.14 8.08
CA PHE A 120 -9.74 -2.63 9.34
C PHE A 120 -10.61 -3.04 10.53
N ALA A 121 -11.93 -2.91 10.40
CA ALA A 121 -12.85 -3.31 11.46
C ALA A 121 -12.73 -4.81 11.77
N ALA A 122 -12.62 -5.64 10.75
CA ALA A 122 -12.43 -7.10 10.92
C ALA A 122 -11.08 -7.41 11.58
N ALA A 123 -10.02 -6.70 11.19
CA ALA A 123 -8.69 -6.89 11.78
C ALA A 123 -8.67 -6.49 13.26
N VAL A 124 -9.30 -5.37 13.60
CA VAL A 124 -9.41 -4.90 14.98
C VAL A 124 -10.23 -5.88 15.82
N ALA A 125 -11.35 -6.36 15.29
CA ALA A 125 -12.20 -7.35 15.99
C ALA A 125 -11.44 -8.66 16.25
N ALA A 126 -10.69 -9.15 15.26
CA ALA A 126 -9.88 -10.36 15.40
C ALA A 126 -8.79 -10.18 16.45
N THR A 127 -8.14 -9.01 16.49
CA THR A 127 -7.11 -8.70 17.50
C THR A 127 -7.71 -8.63 18.90
N SER A 128 -8.88 -7.98 19.05
CA SER A 128 -9.58 -7.88 20.33
C SER A 128 -9.98 -9.28 20.85
N THR A 129 -10.54 -10.12 19.99
CA THR A 129 -10.91 -11.49 20.34
C THR A 129 -9.69 -12.29 20.78
N LYS A 130 -8.57 -12.15 20.10
CA LYS A 130 -7.33 -12.83 20.42
C LYS A 130 -6.78 -12.38 21.77
N ILE A 131 -6.85 -11.10 22.09
CA ILE A 131 -6.43 -10.54 23.38
C ILE A 131 -7.32 -11.08 24.50
N GLU A 132 -8.64 -11.08 24.31
CA GLU A 132 -9.59 -11.61 25.27
C GLU A 132 -9.36 -13.11 25.54
N ALA A 133 -9.08 -13.87 24.49
CA ALA A 133 -8.80 -15.31 24.63
C ALA A 133 -7.48 -15.58 25.38
N SER A 134 -6.55 -14.63 25.40
CA SER A 134 -5.26 -14.75 26.07
C SER A 134 -5.31 -14.40 27.56
N THR A 135 -6.38 -13.74 28.00
CA THR A 135 -6.58 -13.37 29.39
C THR A 135 -7.47 -14.38 30.13
#